data_2e763a5279bb76bab08fa581ad416a9a
#
_entry.id   2e763a5279bb76bab08fa581ad416a9a
#
_cell.length_a   1.000
_cell.length_b   1.000
_cell.length_c   1.000
_cell.angle_alpha   90.00
_cell.angle_beta   90.00
_cell.angle_gamma   90.00
#
_symmetry.space_group_name_H-M   'P 1'
#
loop_
_entity.id
_entity.type
_entity.pdbx_description
1 polymer ?
#
loop_
_entity_poly.entity_id
_entity_poly.type
_entity_poly.pdbx_seq_one_letter_code
_entity_poly.pdbx_strand_id
1 'polypeptide(L)'
;MRARFMEVAFLTKIEKTNINASGTEGNVTSLKKTEEIDGTQRIFISGASIKYSVKDYLRGIGWELSKVEPKIGRQRGRTGKDEETEATGRQVTTACEPDKYIDDDLFGFMDTSLRPPKKRVAPVKTNGLISLFPYRGDINRGVRFDPTGQEQHSLYDIEITTNIFRSNWAIELDRIGEFGDSNPQATKKEPVKSIADAEKEKRTKALLESLFNLWSTVKQTNFLSKLTPEVMAIILRDDKTLTIGDKLKVDEKMNLSSGALKEALSYHKARIKEAHLGYFPSFISNQAEIDSLQGYEGKLKVSSLSDLKDMILGDGFKLCA
;
A
#
# COMPACT_ATOMS: atom_id res chain seq x y z
N MET A 1 17.92 15.09 -15.67
CA MET A 1 17.54 13.65 -15.52
C MET A 1 16.42 13.56 -14.53
N ARG A 2 15.35 12.87 -14.87
CA ARG A 2 14.17 12.66 -14.02
C ARG A 2 14.39 11.56 -12.99
N ALA A 3 13.56 11.57 -11.96
CA ALA A 3 13.56 10.51 -10.98
C ALA A 3 13.03 9.21 -11.63
N ARG A 4 13.68 8.09 -11.34
CA ARG A 4 13.28 6.76 -11.81
C ARG A 4 12.47 6.00 -10.75
N PHE A 5 12.57 6.46 -9.51
CA PHE A 5 12.01 5.79 -8.37
C PHE A 5 11.47 6.80 -7.35
N MET A 6 10.36 6.46 -6.75
CA MET A 6 9.76 7.21 -5.67
C MET A 6 9.54 6.28 -4.49
N GLU A 7 10.01 6.70 -3.33
CA GLU A 7 9.62 6.11 -2.06
C GLU A 7 8.57 6.99 -1.41
N VAL A 8 7.48 6.38 -0.97
CA VAL A 8 6.48 7.04 -0.13
C VAL A 8 6.41 6.30 1.19
N ALA A 9 6.63 7.02 2.28
CA ALA A 9 6.44 6.50 3.62
C ALA A 9 5.45 7.39 4.36
N PHE A 10 4.53 6.81 5.12
CA PHE A 10 3.60 7.61 5.89
C PHE A 10 3.25 6.98 7.24
N LEU A 11 2.83 7.82 8.17
CA LEU A 11 2.24 7.43 9.45
C LEU A 11 0.75 7.72 9.44
N THR A 12 -0.04 6.80 9.96
CA THR A 12 -1.47 6.98 10.18
C THR A 12 -1.87 6.53 11.58
N LYS A 13 -2.81 7.22 12.20
CA LYS A 13 -3.38 6.85 13.48
C LYS A 13 -4.66 6.04 13.24
N ILE A 14 -4.72 4.88 13.83
CA ILE A 14 -5.87 3.98 13.76
C ILE A 14 -6.41 3.81 15.19
N GLU A 15 -7.72 4.00 15.38
CA GLU A 15 -8.35 3.99 16.68
C GLU A 15 -9.46 2.94 16.76
N LYS A 16 -9.44 2.14 17.83
CA LYS A 16 -10.49 1.22 18.26
C LYS A 16 -11.08 0.35 17.14
N THR A 17 -10.22 -0.33 16.39
CA THR A 17 -10.69 -1.10 15.23
C THR A 17 -9.94 -2.41 15.02
N ASN A 18 -10.58 -3.31 14.26
CA ASN A 18 -9.96 -4.49 13.68
C ASN A 18 -9.92 -4.35 12.16
N ILE A 19 -8.80 -3.84 11.63
CA ILE A 19 -8.66 -3.57 10.21
C ILE A 19 -8.27 -4.81 9.39
N ASN A 20 -7.57 -5.76 10.01
CA ASN A 20 -7.04 -6.93 9.29
C ASN A 20 -7.09 -8.17 10.17
N ALA A 21 -8.22 -8.84 10.16
CA ALA A 21 -8.38 -10.09 10.88
C ALA A 21 -7.48 -11.20 10.34
N SER A 22 -6.91 -12.01 11.23
CA SER A 22 -6.19 -13.24 10.89
C SER A 22 -7.14 -14.42 10.65
N GLY A 23 -8.33 -14.35 11.21
CA GLY A 23 -9.34 -15.39 11.22
C GLY A 23 -10.25 -15.27 12.44
N THR A 24 -11.18 -16.19 12.56
CA THR A 24 -12.04 -16.34 13.74
C THR A 24 -11.75 -17.70 14.38
N GLU A 25 -11.41 -17.68 15.67
CA GLU A 25 -11.16 -18.87 16.46
C GLU A 25 -12.22 -18.93 17.57
N GLY A 26 -13.10 -19.90 17.50
CA GLY A 26 -14.32 -19.88 18.32
C GLY A 26 -15.16 -18.63 18.03
N ASN A 27 -15.42 -17.82 19.04
CA ASN A 27 -16.15 -16.55 18.94
C ASN A 27 -15.24 -15.32 18.80
N VAL A 28 -13.89 -15.51 18.77
CA VAL A 28 -12.92 -14.41 18.76
C VAL A 28 -12.40 -14.16 17.34
N THR A 29 -12.56 -12.94 16.85
CA THR A 29 -11.92 -12.48 15.61
C THR A 29 -10.62 -11.80 15.97
N SER A 30 -9.48 -12.45 15.65
CA SER A 30 -8.15 -11.99 16.01
C SER A 30 -7.56 -11.05 14.96
N LEU A 31 -6.72 -10.09 15.41
CA LEU A 31 -5.88 -9.25 14.56
C LEU A 31 -4.68 -10.05 14.02
N LYS A 32 -4.21 -9.70 12.85
CA LYS A 32 -2.93 -10.19 12.33
C LYS A 32 -1.79 -9.55 13.08
N LYS A 33 -0.90 -10.40 13.60
CA LYS A 33 0.27 -9.99 14.39
C LYS A 33 1.52 -10.59 13.79
N THR A 34 2.65 -9.92 13.96
CA THR A 34 3.99 -10.40 13.72
C THR A 34 4.82 -10.21 14.98
N GLU A 35 5.79 -11.05 15.16
CA GLU A 35 6.68 -11.01 16.32
C GLU A 35 8.00 -10.33 15.94
N GLU A 36 8.46 -9.40 16.79
CA GLU A 36 9.78 -8.78 16.71
C GLU A 36 10.85 -9.68 17.33
N ILE A 37 12.12 -9.34 17.14
CA ILE A 37 13.27 -10.11 17.65
C ILE A 37 13.22 -10.24 19.19
N ASP A 38 12.66 -9.26 19.87
CA ASP A 38 12.53 -9.22 21.34
C ASP A 38 11.28 -9.94 21.87
N GLY A 39 10.53 -10.62 21.01
CA GLY A 39 9.26 -11.27 21.34
C GLY A 39 8.05 -10.32 21.38
N THR A 40 8.25 -9.03 21.12
CA THR A 40 7.17 -8.05 21.09
C THR A 40 6.24 -8.28 19.90
N GLN A 41 4.95 -8.31 20.13
CA GLN A 41 3.96 -8.44 19.07
C GLN A 41 3.60 -7.08 18.46
N ARG A 42 3.64 -6.99 17.14
CA ARG A 42 3.18 -5.86 16.33
C ARG A 42 1.97 -6.28 15.50
N ILE A 43 1.03 -5.35 15.35
CA ILE A 43 -0.10 -5.55 14.44
C ILE A 43 0.34 -5.18 13.04
N PHE A 44 -0.05 -5.98 12.05
CA PHE A 44 0.18 -5.61 10.67
C PHE A 44 -1.06 -5.75 9.80
N ILE A 45 -1.14 -4.89 8.80
CA ILE A 45 -2.13 -4.94 7.74
C ILE A 45 -1.39 -5.31 6.47
N SER A 46 -1.79 -6.41 5.84
CA SER A 46 -1.05 -6.92 4.68
C SER A 46 -1.06 -5.94 3.50
N GLY A 47 0.02 -5.97 2.71
CA GLY A 47 0.09 -5.18 1.48
C GLY A 47 -1.06 -5.47 0.51
N ALA A 48 -1.59 -6.69 0.49
CA ALA A 48 -2.75 -7.04 -0.32
C ALA A 48 -4.02 -6.30 0.14
N SER A 49 -4.24 -6.21 1.46
CA SER A 49 -5.38 -5.48 2.03
C SER A 49 -5.33 -3.99 1.70
N ILE A 50 -4.16 -3.36 1.85
CA ILE A 50 -3.99 -1.93 1.54
C ILE A 50 -4.09 -1.67 0.03
N LYS A 51 -3.54 -2.53 -0.81
CA LYS A 51 -3.73 -2.43 -2.27
C LYS A 51 -5.20 -2.55 -2.68
N TYR A 52 -5.98 -3.36 -1.97
CA TYR A 52 -7.42 -3.43 -2.19
C TYR A 52 -8.11 -2.10 -1.89
N SER A 53 -7.76 -1.43 -0.77
CA SER A 53 -8.28 -0.09 -0.44
C SER A 53 -7.88 0.97 -1.48
N VAL A 54 -6.65 0.90 -2.00
CA VAL A 54 -6.21 1.76 -3.11
C VAL A 54 -7.03 1.50 -4.37
N LYS A 55 -7.25 0.23 -4.74
CA LYS A 55 -8.08 -0.13 -5.90
C LYS A 55 -9.52 0.35 -5.74
N ASP A 56 -10.08 0.21 -4.55
CA ASP A 56 -11.44 0.67 -4.25
C ASP A 56 -11.56 2.19 -4.40
N TYR A 57 -10.57 2.96 -3.92
CA TYR A 57 -10.50 4.40 -4.14
C TYR A 57 -10.42 4.76 -5.62
N LEU A 58 -9.51 4.11 -6.36
CA LEU A 58 -9.34 4.33 -7.81
C LEU A 58 -10.64 4.09 -8.58
N ARG A 59 -11.38 3.03 -8.24
CA ARG A 59 -12.70 2.76 -8.79
C ARG A 59 -13.68 3.88 -8.46
N GLY A 60 -13.67 4.37 -7.22
CA GLY A 60 -14.54 5.46 -6.75
C GLY A 60 -14.34 6.76 -7.49
N ILE A 61 -13.13 7.06 -7.95
CA ILE A 61 -12.81 8.24 -8.76
C ILE A 61 -12.89 8.00 -10.28
N GLY A 62 -13.47 6.85 -10.69
CA GLY A 62 -13.83 6.58 -12.09
C GLY A 62 -12.80 5.80 -12.92
N TRP A 63 -11.76 5.23 -12.30
CA TRP A 63 -10.88 4.33 -13.01
C TRP A 63 -11.52 2.96 -13.22
N GLU A 64 -11.42 2.44 -14.43
CA GLU A 64 -11.80 1.06 -14.73
C GLU A 64 -10.73 0.11 -14.21
N LEU A 65 -11.16 -0.88 -13.42
CA LEU A 65 -10.29 -1.92 -12.88
C LEU A 65 -10.48 -3.23 -13.62
N SER A 66 -9.43 -4.01 -13.65
CA SER A 66 -9.43 -5.33 -14.26
C SER A 66 -10.41 -6.27 -13.56
N LYS A 67 -11.28 -6.91 -14.33
CA LYS A 67 -12.18 -7.94 -13.80
C LYS A 67 -11.38 -9.19 -13.44
N VAL A 68 -11.75 -9.76 -12.32
CA VAL A 68 -11.18 -11.01 -11.84
C VAL A 68 -12.10 -12.14 -12.27
N GLU A 69 -11.65 -12.97 -13.21
CA GLU A 69 -12.43 -14.08 -13.72
C GLU A 69 -11.89 -15.43 -13.21
N PRO A 70 -12.77 -16.36 -12.82
CA PRO A 70 -12.33 -17.72 -12.54
C PRO A 70 -11.90 -18.38 -13.86
N LYS A 71 -10.69 -18.90 -13.92
CA LYS A 71 -10.26 -19.70 -15.05
C LYS A 71 -10.49 -21.18 -14.79
N ILE A 72 -11.07 -21.86 -15.77
CA ILE A 72 -11.22 -23.31 -15.79
C ILE A 72 -9.83 -23.90 -16.06
N GLY A 73 -9.27 -24.59 -15.06
CA GLY A 73 -7.99 -25.28 -15.22
C GLY A 73 -8.17 -26.53 -16.09
N ARG A 74 -7.35 -26.68 -17.14
CA ARG A 74 -7.25 -27.95 -17.86
C ARG A 74 -6.27 -28.86 -17.12
N GLN A 75 -6.77 -29.92 -16.49
CA GLN A 75 -5.92 -31.00 -16.00
C GLN A 75 -5.71 -32.02 -17.12
N ARG A 76 -4.46 -32.44 -17.31
CA ARG A 76 -4.14 -33.56 -18.17
C ARG A 76 -4.65 -34.84 -17.49
N GLY A 77 -5.71 -35.43 -18.00
CA GLY A 77 -6.20 -36.72 -17.54
C GLY A 77 -5.11 -37.79 -17.67
N ARG A 78 -5.15 -38.79 -16.81
CA ARG A 78 -4.23 -39.94 -16.77
C ARG A 78 -4.17 -40.72 -18.10
N THR A 79 -5.13 -40.47 -18.98
CA THR A 79 -5.27 -41.08 -20.32
C THR A 79 -4.78 -40.21 -21.48
N GLY A 80 -4.14 -39.06 -21.19
CA GLY A 80 -3.61 -38.17 -22.23
C GLY A 80 -4.66 -37.34 -22.98
N LYS A 81 -5.94 -37.43 -22.64
CA LYS A 81 -7.00 -36.54 -23.12
C LYS A 81 -7.21 -35.40 -22.14
N ASP A 82 -7.33 -34.19 -22.68
CA ASP A 82 -7.66 -32.99 -21.89
C ASP A 82 -9.13 -33.13 -21.43
N GLU A 83 -9.34 -33.45 -20.15
CA GLU A 83 -10.67 -33.40 -19.52
C GLU A 83 -10.84 -32.02 -18.87
N GLU A 84 -11.93 -31.34 -19.22
CA GLU A 84 -12.36 -30.13 -18.54
C GLU A 84 -12.93 -30.56 -17.17
N THR A 85 -12.10 -30.49 -16.13
CA THR A 85 -12.56 -30.65 -14.75
C THR A 85 -12.77 -29.29 -14.14
N GLU A 86 -13.91 -29.08 -13.49
CA GLU A 86 -14.08 -27.95 -12.57
C GLU A 86 -12.95 -28.01 -11.54
N ALA A 87 -12.02 -27.06 -11.67
CA ALA A 87 -10.82 -27.04 -10.84
C ALA A 87 -11.22 -26.83 -9.38
N THR A 88 -10.88 -27.77 -8.53
CA THR A 88 -11.00 -27.70 -7.06
C THR A 88 -10.07 -26.67 -6.41
N GLY A 89 -9.48 -25.77 -7.18
CA GLY A 89 -8.74 -24.60 -6.76
C GLY A 89 -8.97 -23.52 -7.81
N ARG A 90 -9.88 -22.59 -7.56
CA ARG A 90 -10.14 -21.46 -8.46
C ARG A 90 -8.87 -20.64 -8.62
N GLN A 91 -8.14 -20.86 -9.71
CA GLN A 91 -7.14 -19.89 -10.16
C GLN A 91 -7.89 -18.66 -10.65
N VAL A 92 -7.71 -17.56 -9.93
CA VAL A 92 -8.34 -16.29 -10.24
C VAL A 92 -7.27 -15.37 -10.80
N THR A 93 -7.44 -14.87 -12.01
CA THR A 93 -6.52 -13.92 -12.61
C THR A 93 -7.27 -12.70 -13.10
N THR A 94 -6.56 -11.59 -13.23
CA THR A 94 -7.07 -10.37 -13.84
C THR A 94 -7.13 -10.52 -15.37
N ALA A 95 -7.65 -9.52 -16.08
CA ALA A 95 -7.66 -9.50 -17.56
C ALA A 95 -6.25 -9.50 -18.15
N CYS A 96 -5.23 -9.14 -17.36
CA CYS A 96 -3.83 -9.07 -17.80
C CYS A 96 -3.61 -8.07 -18.94
N GLU A 97 -4.31 -6.95 -18.90
CA GLU A 97 -4.27 -5.85 -19.89
C GLU A 97 -3.81 -4.54 -19.22
N PRO A 98 -2.49 -4.38 -18.97
CA PRO A 98 -1.98 -3.23 -18.23
C PRO A 98 -2.03 -1.91 -19.00
N ASP A 99 -2.17 -1.96 -20.32
CA ASP A 99 -2.41 -0.80 -21.18
C ASP A 99 -3.81 -0.21 -20.96
N LYS A 100 -4.78 -1.04 -20.63
CA LYS A 100 -6.16 -0.66 -20.38
C LYS A 100 -6.46 -0.41 -18.92
N TYR A 101 -6.07 -1.33 -18.03
CA TYR A 101 -6.44 -1.30 -16.62
C TYR A 101 -5.29 -0.81 -15.75
N ILE A 102 -5.57 0.25 -14.97
CA ILE A 102 -4.57 0.87 -14.09
C ILE A 102 -4.05 -0.11 -13.03
N ASP A 103 -4.88 -0.97 -12.49
CA ASP A 103 -4.49 -1.90 -11.45
C ASP A 103 -3.61 -3.04 -11.97
N ASP A 104 -3.80 -3.51 -13.20
CA ASP A 104 -2.90 -4.44 -13.87
C ASP A 104 -1.54 -3.80 -14.12
N ASP A 105 -1.50 -2.51 -14.47
CA ASP A 105 -0.26 -1.76 -14.63
C ASP A 105 0.47 -1.59 -13.30
N LEU A 106 -0.18 -1.01 -12.30
CA LEU A 106 0.46 -0.63 -11.04
C LEU A 106 0.82 -1.83 -10.16
N PHE A 107 -0.08 -2.81 -10.04
CA PHE A 107 0.06 -3.90 -9.07
C PHE A 107 0.45 -5.23 -9.69
N GLY A 108 0.54 -5.28 -11.02
CA GLY A 108 0.97 -6.46 -11.75
C GLY A 108 -0.02 -7.61 -11.69
N PHE A 109 0.32 -8.68 -12.38
CA PHE A 109 -0.50 -9.89 -12.48
C PHE A 109 0.35 -11.11 -12.82
N MET A 110 -0.23 -12.30 -12.67
CA MET A 110 0.34 -13.56 -13.11
C MET A 110 -0.77 -14.48 -13.63
N ASP A 111 -0.69 -14.83 -14.90
CA ASP A 111 -1.56 -15.83 -15.52
C ASP A 111 -0.76 -17.08 -15.87
N THR A 112 -0.94 -18.12 -15.08
CA THR A 112 -0.28 -19.41 -15.28
C THR A 112 -1.04 -20.37 -16.18
N SER A 113 -2.26 -20.00 -16.63
CA SER A 113 -3.05 -20.82 -17.58
C SER A 113 -2.48 -20.79 -18.99
N LEU A 114 -1.70 -19.73 -19.31
CA LEU A 114 -1.01 -19.60 -20.58
C LEU A 114 0.37 -20.29 -20.55
N ARG A 115 0.86 -20.70 -21.72
CA ARG A 115 2.22 -21.24 -21.87
C ARG A 115 2.94 -20.54 -23.02
N PRO A 116 3.98 -19.73 -22.73
CA PRO A 116 4.51 -19.39 -21.40
C PRO A 116 3.53 -18.55 -20.54
N PRO A 117 3.66 -18.56 -19.20
CA PRO A 117 2.82 -17.75 -18.34
C PRO A 117 2.93 -16.26 -18.65
N LYS A 118 1.81 -15.56 -18.73
CA LYS A 118 1.79 -14.11 -18.87
C LYS A 118 1.93 -13.48 -17.48
N LYS A 119 2.93 -12.62 -17.29
CA LYS A 119 3.18 -11.99 -15.99
C LYS A 119 3.66 -10.56 -16.13
N ARG A 120 3.32 -9.73 -15.15
CA ARG A 120 3.88 -8.41 -14.96
C ARG A 120 4.30 -8.27 -13.48
N VAL A 121 5.57 -8.00 -13.26
CA VAL A 121 6.05 -7.66 -11.92
C VAL A 121 5.57 -6.26 -11.57
N ALA A 122 4.90 -6.10 -10.44
CA ALA A 122 4.35 -4.84 -9.96
C ALA A 122 5.40 -3.72 -9.93
N PRO A 123 5.21 -2.59 -10.62
CA PRO A 123 6.01 -1.39 -10.41
C PRO A 123 5.79 -0.79 -9.02
N VAL A 124 4.60 -0.97 -8.45
CA VAL A 124 4.20 -0.44 -7.14
C VAL A 124 4.21 -1.56 -6.11
N LYS A 125 5.05 -1.42 -5.10
CA LYS A 125 5.24 -2.38 -4.02
C LYS A 125 4.99 -1.74 -2.67
N THR A 126 4.47 -2.49 -1.73
CA THR A 126 4.27 -2.03 -0.34
C THR A 126 4.41 -3.20 0.62
N ASN A 127 4.88 -2.91 1.82
CA ASN A 127 4.87 -3.84 2.94
C ASN A 127 3.53 -3.84 3.71
N GLY A 128 2.57 -3.00 3.30
CA GLY A 128 1.32 -2.78 4.04
C GLY A 128 1.50 -1.74 5.15
N LEU A 129 0.88 -2.00 6.30
CA LEU A 129 1.01 -1.17 7.50
C LEU A 129 1.51 -2.02 8.66
N ILE A 130 2.44 -1.50 9.45
CA ILE A 130 2.91 -2.12 10.69
C ILE A 130 2.78 -1.13 11.85
N SER A 131 2.31 -1.60 13.01
CA SER A 131 2.17 -0.75 14.18
C SER A 131 3.53 -0.35 14.74
N LEU A 132 3.68 0.92 15.17
CA LEU A 132 4.91 1.42 15.79
C LEU A 132 5.02 1.04 17.26
N PHE A 133 3.89 0.83 17.93
CA PHE A 133 3.86 0.43 19.33
C PHE A 133 3.41 -1.02 19.47
N PRO A 134 3.84 -1.71 20.53
CA PRO A 134 3.43 -3.08 20.83
C PRO A 134 1.91 -3.22 20.89
N TYR A 135 1.42 -4.40 20.51
CA TYR A 135 0.04 -4.78 20.78
C TYR A 135 -0.14 -5.03 22.29
N ARG A 136 -1.15 -4.40 22.89
CA ARG A 136 -1.42 -4.49 24.34
C ARG A 136 -2.64 -5.35 24.69
N GLY A 137 -3.28 -5.95 23.69
CA GLY A 137 -4.49 -6.77 23.87
C GLY A 137 -5.69 -5.92 24.28
N ASP A 138 -6.65 -5.77 23.39
CA ASP A 138 -7.95 -5.15 23.67
C ASP A 138 -9.04 -5.91 22.92
N ILE A 139 -10.14 -6.20 23.61
CA ILE A 139 -11.23 -7.00 23.08
C ILE A 139 -12.54 -6.23 23.20
N ASN A 140 -13.19 -6.05 22.07
CA ASN A 140 -14.56 -5.55 22.01
C ASN A 140 -15.52 -6.74 21.98
N ARG A 141 -16.25 -6.91 23.08
CA ARG A 141 -17.32 -7.91 23.20
C ARG A 141 -18.64 -7.33 22.72
N GLY A 142 -19.29 -8.00 21.81
CA GLY A 142 -20.58 -7.62 21.27
C GLY A 142 -21.62 -8.72 21.41
N VAL A 143 -22.87 -8.31 21.42
CA VAL A 143 -24.03 -9.21 21.40
C VAL A 143 -24.85 -8.86 20.17
N ARG A 144 -25.12 -9.88 19.35
CA ARG A 144 -26.07 -9.76 18.26
C ARG A 144 -27.45 -10.20 18.75
N PHE A 145 -28.35 -9.25 18.91
CA PHE A 145 -29.73 -9.52 19.26
C PHE A 145 -30.54 -9.93 18.02
N ASP A 146 -31.42 -10.89 18.18
CA ASP A 146 -32.45 -11.19 17.20
C ASP A 146 -33.59 -10.15 17.32
N PRO A 147 -33.81 -9.27 16.28
CA PRO A 147 -34.88 -8.31 16.34
C PRO A 147 -36.30 -8.92 16.26
N THR A 148 -36.42 -10.22 15.96
CA THR A 148 -37.71 -10.92 15.89
C THR A 148 -38.18 -11.47 17.26
N GLY A 149 -37.35 -11.32 18.31
CA GLY A 149 -37.69 -11.73 19.66
C GLY A 149 -37.64 -13.25 19.92
N GLN A 150 -37.09 -14.01 18.97
CA GLN A 150 -36.74 -15.41 19.22
C GLN A 150 -35.41 -15.42 19.96
N GLU A 151 -35.39 -15.88 21.19
CA GLU A 151 -34.31 -15.75 22.20
C GLU A 151 -32.91 -16.28 21.80
N GLN A 152 -32.47 -16.09 20.55
CA GLN A 152 -31.14 -16.49 20.08
C GLN A 152 -30.21 -15.26 20.01
N HIS A 153 -29.46 -15.04 21.10
CA HIS A 153 -28.40 -14.06 21.11
C HIS A 153 -27.09 -14.72 20.76
N SER A 154 -26.33 -14.09 19.83
CA SER A 154 -24.97 -14.53 19.47
C SER A 154 -23.95 -13.59 20.08
N LEU A 155 -23.08 -14.11 20.93
CA LEU A 155 -21.92 -13.40 21.45
C LEU A 155 -20.78 -13.46 20.47
N TYR A 156 -20.05 -12.35 20.31
CA TYR A 156 -18.82 -12.31 19.55
C TYR A 156 -17.79 -11.43 20.22
N ASP A 157 -16.55 -11.82 20.11
CA ASP A 157 -15.39 -11.05 20.58
C ASP A 157 -14.54 -10.63 19.38
N ILE A 158 -14.13 -9.35 19.36
CA ILE A 158 -13.28 -8.82 18.30
C ILE A 158 -12.07 -8.16 18.96
N GLU A 159 -10.87 -8.64 18.65
CA GLU A 159 -9.67 -7.90 19.01
C GLU A 159 -9.64 -6.57 18.28
N ILE A 160 -9.41 -5.50 19.02
CA ILE A 160 -9.30 -4.14 18.51
C ILE A 160 -7.96 -3.53 18.88
N THR A 161 -7.59 -2.46 18.21
CA THR A 161 -6.37 -1.72 18.49
C THR A 161 -6.56 -0.22 18.32
N THR A 162 -5.82 0.53 19.13
CA THR A 162 -5.48 1.93 18.88
C THR A 162 -3.97 2.01 18.79
N ASN A 163 -3.43 2.42 17.64
CA ASN A 163 -1.99 2.48 17.41
C ASN A 163 -1.65 3.46 16.27
N ILE A 164 -0.37 3.82 16.21
CA ILE A 164 0.21 4.50 15.05
C ILE A 164 0.80 3.43 14.13
N PHE A 165 0.45 3.50 12.87
CA PHE A 165 0.93 2.57 11.85
C PHE A 165 1.80 3.29 10.85
N ARG A 166 2.84 2.60 10.38
CA ARG A 166 3.72 3.04 9.32
C ARG A 166 3.49 2.19 8.07
N SER A 167 3.44 2.85 6.92
CA SER A 167 3.40 2.23 5.60
C SER A 167 4.59 2.69 4.77
N ASN A 168 5.13 1.78 3.96
CA ASN A 168 6.17 2.09 2.99
C ASN A 168 5.77 1.60 1.61
N TRP A 169 6.05 2.44 0.61
CA TRP A 169 5.76 2.20 -0.79
C TRP A 169 6.98 2.45 -1.64
N ALA A 170 7.27 1.52 -2.52
CA ALA A 170 8.29 1.61 -3.54
C ALA A 170 7.61 1.71 -4.91
N ILE A 171 7.82 2.81 -5.63
CA ILE A 171 7.15 3.12 -6.88
C ILE A 171 8.24 3.28 -7.96
N GLU A 172 8.30 2.34 -8.90
CA GLU A 172 9.21 2.37 -10.04
C GLU A 172 8.60 3.22 -11.16
N LEU A 173 8.86 4.53 -11.12
CA LEU A 173 8.29 5.51 -12.05
C LEU A 173 8.63 5.21 -13.51
N ASP A 174 9.81 4.65 -13.76
CA ASP A 174 10.28 4.25 -15.11
C ASP A 174 9.58 3.00 -15.66
N ARG A 175 8.67 2.39 -14.89
CA ARG A 175 7.93 1.20 -15.30
C ARG A 175 6.42 1.36 -15.37
N ILE A 176 5.89 2.45 -14.81
CA ILE A 176 4.46 2.75 -14.94
C ILE A 176 4.17 3.09 -16.40
N GLY A 177 3.20 2.39 -16.99
CA GLY A 177 2.84 2.56 -18.39
C GLY A 177 3.88 2.04 -19.41
N GLU A 178 4.90 1.32 -18.95
CA GLU A 178 5.87 0.63 -19.79
C GLU A 178 5.62 -0.88 -19.73
N PHE A 179 5.32 -1.50 -20.87
CA PHE A 179 4.95 -2.90 -20.97
C PHE A 179 5.91 -3.63 -21.88
N GLY A 180 6.60 -4.57 -21.38
CA GLY A 180 7.50 -5.46 -22.09
C GLY A 180 7.74 -6.70 -21.27
N ASP A 181 8.35 -7.72 -21.85
CA ASP A 181 8.68 -8.92 -21.11
C ASP A 181 9.69 -8.57 -20.01
N SER A 182 9.22 -8.58 -18.77
CA SER A 182 10.04 -8.31 -17.59
C SER A 182 10.85 -9.55 -17.17
N ASN A 183 10.84 -10.63 -17.98
CA ASN A 183 11.66 -11.80 -17.71
C ASN A 183 13.07 -11.63 -18.30
N PRO A 184 14.11 -11.42 -17.47
CA PRO A 184 15.48 -11.30 -17.97
C PRO A 184 15.99 -12.55 -18.71
N GLN A 185 15.31 -13.70 -18.52
CA GLN A 185 15.64 -15.00 -19.10
C GLN A 185 14.80 -15.34 -20.33
N ALA A 186 13.90 -14.46 -20.78
CA ALA A 186 13.12 -14.70 -21.97
C ALA A 186 14.03 -14.69 -23.22
N THR A 187 13.99 -15.77 -23.97
CA THR A 187 14.77 -15.94 -25.23
C THR A 187 14.26 -15.05 -26.37
N LYS A 188 13.01 -14.55 -26.27
CA LYS A 188 12.44 -13.54 -27.18
C LYS A 188 11.93 -12.39 -26.35
N LYS A 189 12.58 -11.22 -26.46
CA LYS A 189 12.08 -9.98 -25.88
C LYS A 189 10.95 -9.46 -26.75
N GLU A 190 9.73 -9.39 -26.21
CA GLU A 190 8.67 -8.64 -26.85
C GLU A 190 9.03 -7.15 -26.90
N PRO A 191 8.65 -6.43 -27.96
CA PRO A 191 8.89 -4.99 -28.02
C PRO A 191 8.17 -4.31 -26.86
N VAL A 192 8.87 -3.38 -26.20
CA VAL A 192 8.29 -2.57 -25.13
C VAL A 192 7.17 -1.74 -25.73
N LYS A 193 5.93 -1.96 -25.24
CA LYS A 193 4.79 -1.08 -25.51
C LYS A 193 4.75 -0.02 -24.42
N SER A 194 4.43 1.20 -24.79
CA SER A 194 4.34 2.33 -23.88
C SER A 194 3.04 3.08 -24.11
N ILE A 195 2.40 3.53 -23.03
CA ILE A 195 1.30 4.51 -23.12
C ILE A 195 1.87 5.93 -23.15
N ALA A 196 1.02 6.90 -23.50
CA ALA A 196 1.42 8.31 -23.56
C ALA A 196 1.90 8.81 -22.18
N ASP A 197 2.91 9.69 -22.16
CA ASP A 197 3.49 10.23 -20.93
C ASP A 197 2.44 10.93 -20.05
N ALA A 198 1.48 11.63 -20.66
CA ALA A 198 0.36 12.25 -19.94
C ALA A 198 -0.48 11.19 -19.17
N GLU A 199 -0.68 10.00 -19.77
CA GLU A 199 -1.43 8.93 -19.10
C GLU A 199 -0.60 8.28 -17.98
N LYS A 200 0.70 8.13 -18.15
CA LYS A 200 1.61 7.66 -17.08
C LYS A 200 1.55 8.60 -15.88
N GLU A 201 1.61 9.90 -16.14
CA GLU A 201 1.51 10.92 -15.10
C GLU A 201 0.16 10.87 -14.39
N LYS A 202 -0.93 10.76 -15.16
CA LYS A 202 -2.28 10.63 -14.62
C LYS A 202 -2.43 9.41 -13.72
N ARG A 203 -1.91 8.24 -14.13
CA ARG A 203 -1.92 7.02 -13.31
C ARG A 203 -1.10 7.18 -12.03
N THR A 204 0.08 7.81 -12.13
CA THR A 204 0.94 8.05 -10.97
C THR A 204 0.29 9.02 -9.98
N LYS A 205 -0.32 10.11 -10.46
CA LYS A 205 -1.07 11.06 -9.62
C LYS A 205 -2.27 10.41 -8.98
N ALA A 206 -3.04 9.58 -9.71
CA ALA A 206 -4.18 8.85 -9.15
C ALA A 206 -3.76 7.87 -8.03
N LEU A 207 -2.61 7.19 -8.18
CA LEU A 207 -2.03 6.38 -7.11
C LEU A 207 -1.72 7.23 -5.88
N LEU A 208 -1.02 8.36 -6.05
CA LEU A 208 -0.66 9.24 -4.93
C LEU A 208 -1.90 9.84 -4.27
N GLU A 209 -2.87 10.27 -5.05
CA GLU A 209 -4.16 10.75 -4.55
C GLU A 209 -4.85 9.70 -3.68
N SER A 210 -4.82 8.42 -4.11
CA SER A 210 -5.37 7.32 -3.33
C SER A 210 -4.65 7.13 -1.98
N LEU A 211 -3.33 7.38 -1.92
CA LEU A 211 -2.57 7.28 -0.68
C LEU A 211 -2.88 8.44 0.29
N PHE A 212 -3.10 9.66 -0.22
CA PHE A 212 -3.52 10.80 0.59
C PHE A 212 -4.94 10.65 1.15
N ASN A 213 -5.82 9.93 0.43
CA ASN A 213 -7.22 9.75 0.80
C ASN A 213 -7.55 8.30 1.18
N LEU A 214 -6.56 7.56 1.67
CA LEU A 214 -6.70 6.14 1.93
C LEU A 214 -7.81 5.84 2.94
N TRP A 215 -8.70 4.95 2.58
CA TRP A 215 -9.86 4.53 3.34
C TRP A 215 -9.86 3.03 3.53
N SER A 216 -10.20 2.56 4.74
CA SER A 216 -10.40 1.14 4.95
C SER A 216 -11.75 0.68 4.42
N THR A 217 -11.79 -0.42 3.69
CA THR A 217 -13.03 -1.06 3.25
C THR A 217 -13.51 -2.14 4.23
N VAL A 218 -12.72 -2.42 5.28
CA VAL A 218 -12.95 -3.52 6.23
C VAL A 218 -13.67 -3.01 7.47
N LYS A 219 -14.78 -3.68 7.83
CA LYS A 219 -15.55 -3.46 9.08
C LYS A 219 -15.93 -1.99 9.37
N GLN A 220 -16.12 -1.19 8.34
CA GLN A 220 -16.46 0.24 8.48
C GLN A 220 -17.78 0.47 9.23
N THR A 221 -18.75 -0.41 9.04
CA THR A 221 -20.04 -0.33 9.73
C THR A 221 -19.91 -0.30 11.26
N ASN A 222 -18.90 -0.98 11.79
CA ASN A 222 -18.71 -1.11 13.23
C ASN A 222 -17.69 -0.13 13.81
N PHE A 223 -16.67 0.27 13.03
CA PHE A 223 -15.50 0.95 13.59
C PHE A 223 -15.14 2.29 12.92
N LEU A 224 -15.67 2.58 11.75
CA LEU A 224 -15.48 3.86 11.04
C LEU A 224 -14.00 4.28 10.96
N SER A 225 -13.13 3.38 10.50
CA SER A 225 -11.69 3.57 10.54
C SER A 225 -11.18 4.38 9.36
N LYS A 226 -10.34 5.38 9.61
CA LYS A 226 -9.58 6.10 8.58
C LYS A 226 -8.17 5.52 8.47
N LEU A 227 -7.58 5.58 7.28
CA LEU A 227 -6.19 5.22 7.00
C LEU A 227 -5.40 6.38 6.39
N THR A 228 -6.00 7.56 6.34
CA THR A 228 -5.35 8.77 5.81
C THR A 228 -4.08 9.08 6.56
N PRO A 229 -3.01 9.51 5.88
CA PRO A 229 -1.77 9.90 6.51
C PRO A 229 -1.94 11.06 7.48
N GLU A 230 -1.16 11.03 8.56
CA GLU A 230 -0.93 12.15 9.49
C GLU A 230 0.44 12.80 9.23
N VAL A 231 1.40 11.98 8.77
CA VAL A 231 2.73 12.39 8.31
C VAL A 231 3.01 11.62 7.03
N MET A 232 3.51 12.27 6.00
CA MET A 232 3.95 11.63 4.76
C MET A 232 5.28 12.17 4.31
N ALA A 233 6.17 11.26 3.93
CA ALA A 233 7.43 11.59 3.30
C ALA A 233 7.49 10.99 1.90
N ILE A 234 7.95 11.78 0.93
CA ILE A 234 8.09 11.40 -0.48
C ILE A 234 9.52 11.68 -0.88
N ILE A 235 10.25 10.64 -1.30
CA ILE A 235 11.64 10.74 -1.73
C ILE A 235 11.75 10.36 -3.20
N LEU A 236 12.25 11.26 -4.01
CA LEU A 236 12.53 11.03 -5.43
C LEU A 236 13.99 10.66 -5.62
N ARG A 237 14.24 9.56 -6.33
CA ARG A 237 15.60 9.02 -6.52
C ARG A 237 15.88 8.68 -7.99
N ASP A 238 17.15 8.54 -8.31
CA ASP A 238 17.62 8.03 -9.61
C ASP A 238 17.98 6.54 -9.59
N ASP A 239 17.97 5.91 -8.40
CA ASP A 239 18.16 4.46 -8.19
C ASP A 239 16.96 3.83 -7.45
N LYS A 240 16.86 2.51 -7.43
CA LYS A 240 15.74 1.75 -6.85
C LYS A 240 16.08 1.26 -5.43
N THR A 241 16.32 2.19 -4.50
CA THR A 241 16.65 1.88 -3.10
C THR A 241 15.74 2.65 -2.16
N LEU A 242 15.29 2.00 -1.07
CA LEU A 242 14.55 2.66 -0.01
C LEU A 242 15.48 3.50 0.86
N THR A 243 14.99 4.67 1.30
CA THR A 243 15.77 5.65 2.08
C THR A 243 15.29 5.72 3.52
N ILE A 244 14.00 5.98 3.71
CA ILE A 244 13.45 6.35 5.01
C ILE A 244 12.45 5.34 5.57
N GLY A 245 12.22 4.24 4.86
CA GLY A 245 11.17 3.28 5.15
C GLY A 245 10.97 2.96 6.63
N ASP A 246 12.01 2.54 7.35
CA ASP A 246 11.97 2.21 8.78
C ASP A 246 12.29 3.41 9.69
N LYS A 247 12.75 4.54 9.14
CA LYS A 247 13.19 5.72 9.88
C LYS A 247 12.06 6.69 10.22
N LEU A 248 10.95 6.62 9.45
CA LEU A 248 9.77 7.42 9.73
C LEU A 248 9.01 6.81 10.93
N LYS A 249 9.21 7.37 12.11
CA LYS A 249 8.64 6.88 13.36
C LYS A 249 8.47 8.00 14.38
N VAL A 250 7.50 7.83 15.27
CA VAL A 250 7.29 8.68 16.45
C VAL A 250 7.56 7.89 17.71
N ASP A 251 7.97 8.60 18.77
CA ASP A 251 8.08 8.06 20.11
C ASP A 251 6.73 8.13 20.87
N GLU A 252 6.68 7.68 22.13
CA GLU A 252 5.49 7.69 22.97
C GLU A 252 5.00 9.11 23.29
N LYS A 253 5.84 10.14 23.15
CA LYS A 253 5.51 11.56 23.32
C LYS A 253 5.08 12.20 21.99
N MET A 254 4.92 11.40 20.94
CA MET A 254 4.61 11.87 19.59
C MET A 254 5.68 12.76 18.96
N ASN A 255 6.95 12.63 19.37
CA ASN A 255 8.05 13.29 18.67
C ASN A 255 8.44 12.48 17.44
N LEU A 256 8.42 13.12 16.27
CA LEU A 256 8.93 12.53 15.04
C LEU A 256 10.47 12.47 15.09
N SER A 257 11.05 11.32 14.77
CA SER A 257 12.49 11.07 14.89
C SER A 257 13.30 11.85 13.85
N SER A 258 13.64 13.10 14.14
CA SER A 258 14.44 13.98 13.28
C SER A 258 15.84 13.44 13.03
N GLY A 259 16.49 12.88 14.07
CA GLY A 259 17.82 12.27 13.98
C GLY A 259 17.86 11.11 12.99
N ALA A 260 16.88 10.20 13.05
CA ALA A 260 16.80 9.06 12.12
C ALA A 260 16.56 9.52 10.66
N LEU A 261 15.77 10.58 10.47
CA LEU A 261 15.55 11.17 9.14
C LEU A 261 16.84 11.81 8.60
N LYS A 262 17.56 12.59 9.42
CA LYS A 262 18.84 13.19 9.04
C LYS A 262 19.88 12.14 8.64
N GLU A 263 20.03 11.09 9.44
CA GLU A 263 20.95 9.99 9.17
C GLU A 263 20.64 9.33 7.82
N ALA A 264 19.39 8.97 7.57
CA ALA A 264 18.96 8.33 6.34
C ALA A 264 19.16 9.22 5.11
N LEU A 265 18.78 10.51 5.19
CA LEU A 265 18.92 11.45 4.10
C LEU A 265 20.41 11.71 3.78
N SER A 266 21.25 11.87 4.80
CA SER A 266 22.70 12.07 4.60
C SER A 266 23.37 10.85 3.97
N TYR A 267 23.03 9.64 4.45
CA TYR A 267 23.60 8.39 3.91
C TYR A 267 23.29 8.21 2.41
N HIS A 268 22.06 8.55 2.01
CA HIS A 268 21.60 8.41 0.63
C HIS A 268 21.68 9.66 -0.24
N LYS A 269 22.27 10.75 0.25
CA LYS A 269 22.23 12.09 -0.39
C LYS A 269 22.64 12.13 -1.85
N ALA A 270 23.60 11.29 -2.25
CA ALA A 270 24.12 11.25 -3.62
C ALA A 270 23.06 10.82 -4.66
N ARG A 271 22.07 10.02 -4.24
CA ARG A 271 21.05 9.44 -5.12
C ARG A 271 19.67 10.08 -4.97
N ILE A 272 19.45 10.84 -3.90
CA ILE A 272 18.22 11.59 -3.70
C ILE A 272 18.24 12.81 -4.61
N LYS A 273 17.16 13.03 -5.33
CA LYS A 273 16.91 14.23 -6.13
C LYS A 273 16.14 15.28 -5.36
N GLU A 274 15.04 14.86 -4.80
CA GLU A 274 14.17 15.67 -3.95
C GLU A 274 13.63 14.83 -2.81
N ALA A 275 13.39 15.47 -1.68
CA ALA A 275 12.76 14.90 -0.52
C ALA A 275 11.69 15.85 0.01
N HIS A 276 10.53 15.35 0.32
CA HIS A 276 9.41 16.12 0.84
C HIS A 276 8.89 15.46 2.11
N LEU A 277 8.61 16.26 3.12
CA LEU A 277 8.00 15.82 4.37
C LEU A 277 6.80 16.72 4.65
N GLY A 278 5.61 16.16 4.64
CA GLY A 278 4.38 16.83 5.01
C GLY A 278 3.78 16.22 6.28
N TYR A 279 3.24 17.05 7.17
CA TYR A 279 2.64 16.57 8.39
C TYR A 279 1.50 17.47 8.87
N PHE A 280 0.58 16.92 9.68
CA PHE A 280 -0.37 17.72 10.43
C PHE A 280 0.28 18.21 11.73
N PRO A 281 0.35 19.54 11.98
CA PRO A 281 0.95 20.07 13.20
C PRO A 281 0.39 19.47 14.48
N SER A 282 -0.92 19.18 14.52
CA SER A 282 -1.58 18.57 15.67
C SER A 282 -1.15 17.12 15.96
N PHE A 283 -0.46 16.45 15.02
CA PHE A 283 -0.08 15.06 15.18
C PHE A 283 1.27 14.86 15.86
N ILE A 284 2.23 15.79 15.70
CA ILE A 284 3.57 15.69 16.27
C ILE A 284 3.81 16.75 17.35
N SER A 285 4.62 16.43 18.36
CA SER A 285 4.92 17.32 19.49
C SER A 285 6.15 18.21 19.24
N ASN A 286 7.09 17.78 18.39
CA ASN A 286 8.36 18.47 18.14
C ASN A 286 8.39 19.26 16.83
N GLN A 287 7.35 20.02 16.53
CA GLN A 287 7.19 20.75 15.27
C GLN A 287 8.39 21.63 14.93
N ALA A 288 8.84 22.49 15.86
CA ALA A 288 9.96 23.40 15.63
C ALA A 288 11.26 22.67 15.24
N GLU A 289 11.48 21.48 15.79
CA GLU A 289 12.62 20.64 15.44
C GLU A 289 12.49 20.11 13.99
N ILE A 290 11.28 19.65 13.61
CA ILE A 290 11.01 19.15 12.27
C ILE A 290 11.08 20.29 11.24
N ASP A 291 10.54 21.45 11.52
CA ASP A 291 10.62 22.62 10.63
C ASP A 291 12.06 23.06 10.41
N SER A 292 12.94 22.90 11.41
CA SER A 292 14.37 23.17 11.29
C SER A 292 15.09 22.27 10.27
N LEU A 293 14.45 21.19 9.82
CA LEU A 293 14.97 20.32 8.76
C LEU A 293 14.77 20.90 7.36
N GLN A 294 14.05 22.01 7.21
CA GLN A 294 13.87 22.68 5.92
C GLN A 294 15.22 22.96 5.24
N GLY A 295 15.36 22.48 4.01
CA GLY A 295 16.60 22.63 3.24
C GLY A 295 17.73 21.66 3.64
N TYR A 296 17.48 20.70 4.51
CA TYR A 296 18.49 19.73 4.92
C TYR A 296 19.10 19.00 3.72
N GLU A 297 20.44 18.89 3.68
CA GLU A 297 21.22 18.39 2.54
C GLU A 297 20.88 19.09 1.19
N GLY A 298 20.29 20.29 1.24
CA GLY A 298 19.85 21.05 0.06
C GLY A 298 18.66 20.42 -0.68
N LYS A 299 17.97 19.43 -0.10
CA LYS A 299 16.95 18.60 -0.80
C LYS A 299 15.64 18.45 -0.08
N LEU A 300 15.63 18.49 1.26
CA LEU A 300 14.41 18.27 2.03
C LEU A 300 13.56 19.54 2.06
N LYS A 301 12.30 19.39 1.65
CA LYS A 301 11.24 20.40 1.79
C LYS A 301 10.28 19.92 2.86
N VAL A 302 10.03 20.76 3.86
CA VAL A 302 9.09 20.51 4.95
C VAL A 302 7.88 21.42 4.76
N SER A 303 6.68 20.89 4.91
CA SER A 303 5.44 21.65 4.71
C SER A 303 4.29 21.05 5.53
N SER A 304 3.13 21.69 5.51
CA SER A 304 1.91 21.03 5.96
C SER A 304 1.58 19.84 5.03
N LEU A 305 0.84 18.87 5.55
CA LEU A 305 0.39 17.74 4.73
C LEU A 305 -0.54 18.19 3.59
N SER A 306 -1.32 19.26 3.81
CA SER A 306 -2.17 19.85 2.77
C SER A 306 -1.36 20.44 1.64
N ASP A 307 -0.35 21.27 1.96
CA ASP A 307 0.51 21.88 0.94
C ASP A 307 1.30 20.82 0.17
N LEU A 308 1.76 19.75 0.86
CA LEU A 308 2.41 18.63 0.19
C LEU A 308 1.46 17.96 -0.80
N LYS A 309 0.21 17.70 -0.41
CA LYS A 309 -0.80 17.11 -1.28
C LYS A 309 -1.05 17.99 -2.50
N ASP A 310 -1.30 19.28 -2.30
CA ASP A 310 -1.61 20.22 -3.35
C ASP A 310 -0.43 20.38 -4.33
N MET A 311 0.79 20.41 -3.82
CA MET A 311 1.99 20.45 -4.63
C MET A 311 2.14 19.19 -5.51
N ILE A 312 2.00 18.00 -4.90
CA ILE A 312 2.22 16.71 -5.59
C ILE A 312 1.13 16.42 -6.63
N LEU A 313 -0.13 16.76 -6.33
CA LEU A 313 -1.25 16.52 -7.23
C LEU A 313 -1.44 17.65 -8.25
N GLY A 314 -0.85 18.82 -8.01
CA GLY A 314 -0.91 19.98 -8.89
C GLY A 314 -0.21 19.77 -10.25
N ASP A 315 -0.57 20.58 -11.22
CA ASP A 315 -0.05 20.47 -12.60
C ASP A 315 1.43 20.84 -12.75
N GLY A 316 1.97 21.59 -11.78
CA GLY A 316 3.36 22.01 -11.76
C GLY A 316 4.36 20.91 -11.38
N PHE A 317 3.90 19.85 -10.71
CA PHE A 317 4.75 18.75 -10.27
C PHE A 317 4.72 17.62 -11.28
N LYS A 318 5.80 17.44 -12.03
CA LYS A 318 5.94 16.40 -13.06
C LYS A 318 6.69 15.20 -12.52
N LEU A 319 5.99 14.07 -12.46
CA LEU A 319 6.48 12.79 -11.94
C LEU A 319 7.10 11.90 -13.00
N CYS A 320 6.52 11.96 -14.19
CA CYS A 320 6.92 11.12 -15.31
C CYS A 320 7.40 11.97 -16.49
N ALA A 321 8.44 11.53 -17.14
CA ALA A 321 8.78 11.73 -18.53
C ALA A 321 10.19 11.51 -18.86
#